data_6c779a3d36aad8d133be8851c2e8e26a
#
_entry.id   6c779a3d36aad8d133be8851c2e8e26a
#
_cell.length_a   1.000
_cell.length_b   1.000
_cell.length_c   1.000
_cell.angle_alpha   90.00
_cell.angle_beta   90.00
_cell.angle_gamma   90.00
#
_symmetry.space_group_name_H-M   'P 1'
#
loop_
_entity.id
_entity.type
_entity.pdbx_description
1 polymer ?
#
loop_
_entity_poly.entity_id
_entity_poly.type
_entity_poly.pdbx_seq_one_letter_code
_entity_poly.pdbx_strand_id
1 'polypeptide(L)'
;MRVELQTAVGALLRLLDTAPNDEFPDLLTGVGQLRSIFQGIDVPLEGIDLAPIARLRSELLRTVVCDDADDARDLLNELAMSYGVTPQLNENSEVEFQAEVRGTAAALAALFVQALMELHTRGWTERIHQCEAVWCWNFFLAAPKSRNQRYCSSTCATRMRSQRRRDREFEEPWTNSESEEDWWAAPRPRLVP
;
A
#
# COMPACT_ATOMS: atom_id res chain seq x y z
N MET A 1 22.89 -11.32 -6.04
CA MET A 1 22.89 -10.51 -4.78
C MET A 1 21.50 -10.59 -4.18
N ARG A 2 21.37 -11.22 -3.02
CA ARG A 2 20.05 -11.40 -2.38
C ARG A 2 19.53 -10.05 -1.88
N VAL A 3 18.38 -9.64 -2.36
CA VAL A 3 17.66 -8.49 -1.81
C VAL A 3 17.00 -8.95 -0.50
N GLU A 4 17.22 -8.22 0.59
CA GLU A 4 16.57 -8.55 1.86
C GLU A 4 15.05 -8.48 1.71
N LEU A 5 14.32 -9.42 2.32
CA LEU A 5 12.86 -9.51 2.27
C LEU A 5 12.19 -8.16 2.59
N GLN A 6 12.67 -7.46 3.60
CA GLN A 6 12.11 -6.16 3.99
C GLN A 6 12.24 -5.11 2.88
N THR A 7 13.38 -5.09 2.17
CA THR A 7 13.63 -4.19 1.05
C THR A 7 12.72 -4.54 -0.13
N ALA A 8 12.61 -5.84 -0.47
CA ALA A 8 11.73 -6.30 -1.54
C ALA A 8 10.25 -5.99 -1.28
N VAL A 9 9.77 -6.28 -0.05
CA VAL A 9 8.39 -5.95 0.37
C VAL A 9 8.16 -4.45 0.36
N GLY A 10 9.11 -3.65 0.86
CA GLY A 10 8.99 -2.19 0.83
C GLY A 10 8.91 -1.64 -0.60
N ALA A 11 9.66 -2.20 -1.55
CA ALA A 11 9.57 -1.81 -2.96
C ALA A 11 8.24 -2.26 -3.59
N LEU A 12 7.79 -3.48 -3.30
CA LEU A 12 6.48 -3.97 -3.72
C LEU A 12 5.36 -3.00 -3.29
N LEU A 13 5.28 -2.67 -2.01
CA LEU A 13 4.23 -1.81 -1.47
C LEU A 13 4.27 -0.41 -2.14
N ARG A 14 5.47 0.19 -2.30
CA ARG A 14 5.61 1.46 -3.02
C ARG A 14 5.19 1.37 -4.49
N LEU A 15 5.41 0.23 -5.15
CA LEU A 15 4.93 0.03 -6.52
C LEU A 15 3.40 -0.06 -6.55
N LEU A 16 2.78 -0.77 -5.61
CA LEU A 16 1.33 -0.87 -5.50
C LEU A 16 0.68 0.49 -5.22
N ASP A 17 1.33 1.35 -4.42
CA ASP A 17 0.86 2.71 -4.12
C ASP A 17 0.76 3.60 -5.36
N THR A 18 1.37 3.21 -6.49
CA THR A 18 1.24 3.93 -7.77
C THR A 18 0.04 3.51 -8.60
N ALA A 19 -0.71 2.49 -8.18
CA ALA A 19 -1.85 1.99 -8.94
C ALA A 19 -2.97 3.03 -8.99
N PRO A 20 -3.65 3.17 -10.16
CA PRO A 20 -4.81 4.04 -10.26
C PRO A 20 -5.95 3.53 -9.38
N ASN A 21 -6.74 4.45 -8.86
CA ASN A 21 -7.98 4.18 -8.14
C ASN A 21 -9.04 5.24 -8.51
N ASP A 22 -10.21 5.16 -7.90
CA ASP A 22 -11.32 6.05 -8.22
C ASP A 22 -11.02 7.55 -7.98
N GLU A 23 -10.04 7.87 -7.12
CA GLU A 23 -9.70 9.24 -6.75
C GLU A 23 -8.41 9.74 -7.42
N PHE A 24 -7.49 8.83 -7.78
CA PHE A 24 -6.18 9.19 -8.31
C PHE A 24 -5.89 8.48 -9.63
N PRO A 25 -5.31 9.20 -10.60
CA PRO A 25 -4.83 8.60 -11.85
C PRO A 25 -3.64 7.65 -11.59
N ASP A 26 -3.20 6.97 -12.64
CA ASP A 26 -1.97 6.18 -12.58
C ASP A 26 -0.77 7.08 -12.25
N LEU A 27 -0.14 6.81 -11.11
CA LEU A 27 1.01 7.57 -10.64
C LEU A 27 2.34 7.05 -11.19
N LEU A 28 2.35 5.92 -11.91
CA LEU A 28 3.56 5.40 -12.55
C LEU A 28 3.84 6.15 -13.85
N THR A 29 4.42 7.33 -13.74
CA THR A 29 4.55 8.28 -14.86
C THR A 29 5.95 8.35 -15.48
N GLY A 30 6.97 7.73 -14.86
CA GLY A 30 8.33 7.83 -15.42
C GLY A 30 9.40 7.05 -14.65
N VAL A 31 10.56 6.95 -15.31
CA VAL A 31 11.75 6.23 -14.81
C VAL A 31 12.28 6.82 -13.49
N GLY A 32 12.17 8.13 -13.30
CA GLY A 32 12.61 8.79 -12.06
C GLY A 32 11.85 8.28 -10.84
N GLN A 33 10.57 8.01 -11.00
CA GLN A 33 9.75 7.42 -9.93
C GLN A 33 10.14 5.97 -9.67
N LEU A 34 10.39 5.16 -10.71
CA LEU A 34 10.88 3.79 -10.55
C LEU A 34 12.21 3.73 -9.78
N ARG A 35 13.13 4.67 -10.04
CA ARG A 35 14.39 4.77 -9.27
C ARG A 35 14.14 5.00 -7.78
N SER A 36 13.15 5.81 -7.43
CA SER A 36 12.76 6.04 -6.03
C SER A 36 12.12 4.80 -5.40
N ILE A 37 11.24 4.12 -6.15
CA ILE A 37 10.57 2.90 -5.69
C ILE A 37 11.58 1.79 -5.42
N PHE A 38 12.54 1.60 -6.34
CA PHE A 38 13.52 0.52 -6.29
C PHE A 38 14.87 0.93 -5.67
N GLN A 39 14.90 1.97 -4.88
CA GLN A 39 16.10 2.37 -4.17
C GLN A 39 16.65 1.22 -3.31
N GLY A 40 17.92 0.86 -3.51
CA GLY A 40 18.57 -0.27 -2.85
C GLY A 40 18.35 -1.63 -3.52
N ILE A 41 17.68 -1.66 -4.68
CA ILE A 41 17.52 -2.84 -5.52
C ILE A 41 18.24 -2.57 -6.85
N ASP A 42 19.13 -3.47 -7.23
CA ASP A 42 19.83 -3.39 -8.52
C ASP A 42 18.92 -3.88 -9.64
N VAL A 43 18.25 -2.94 -10.30
CA VAL A 43 17.34 -3.19 -11.42
C VAL A 43 17.76 -2.31 -12.59
N PRO A 44 17.94 -2.86 -13.79
CA PRO A 44 18.25 -2.06 -14.97
C PRO A 44 17.03 -1.23 -15.38
N LEU A 45 17.11 0.09 -15.18
CA LEU A 45 16.01 1.01 -15.46
C LEU A 45 16.25 1.89 -16.69
N GLU A 46 17.33 1.67 -17.44
CA GLU A 46 17.62 2.44 -18.65
C GLU A 46 16.80 1.94 -19.85
N GLY A 47 16.20 2.86 -20.59
CA GLY A 47 15.41 2.53 -21.79
C GLY A 47 14.16 1.71 -21.51
N ILE A 48 13.62 1.77 -20.29
CA ILE A 48 12.53 0.92 -19.83
C ILE A 48 11.18 1.37 -20.40
N ASP A 49 10.41 0.38 -20.86
CA ASP A 49 8.98 0.54 -21.10
C ASP A 49 8.20 0.36 -19.79
N LEU A 50 7.35 1.33 -19.47
CA LEU A 50 6.52 1.32 -18.24
C LEU A 50 5.33 0.35 -18.34
N ALA A 51 4.86 0.06 -19.56
CA ALA A 51 3.65 -0.76 -19.75
C ALA A 51 3.78 -2.18 -19.17
N PRO A 52 4.89 -2.93 -19.35
CA PRO A 52 5.09 -4.22 -18.69
C PRO A 52 5.12 -4.14 -17.17
N ILE A 53 5.67 -3.04 -16.61
CA ILE A 53 5.71 -2.84 -15.15
C ILE A 53 4.32 -2.51 -14.60
N ALA A 54 3.55 -1.68 -15.30
CA ALA A 54 2.18 -1.37 -14.94
C ALA A 54 1.29 -2.64 -14.97
N ARG A 55 1.51 -3.52 -15.95
CA ARG A 55 0.85 -4.84 -16.00
C ARG A 55 1.23 -5.70 -14.81
N LEU A 56 2.53 -5.89 -14.55
CA LEU A 56 3.01 -6.63 -13.39
C LEU A 56 2.43 -6.07 -12.08
N ARG A 57 2.41 -4.75 -11.91
CA ARG A 57 1.79 -4.10 -10.76
C ARG A 57 0.32 -4.50 -10.59
N SER A 58 -0.45 -4.51 -11.68
CA SER A 58 -1.87 -4.89 -11.62
C SER A 58 -2.07 -6.36 -11.23
N GLU A 59 -1.20 -7.24 -11.70
CA GLU A 59 -1.23 -8.67 -11.34
C GLU A 59 -0.84 -8.86 -9.86
N LEU A 60 0.20 -8.19 -9.39
CA LEU A 60 0.60 -8.18 -7.97
C LEU A 60 -0.50 -7.61 -7.07
N LEU A 61 -1.16 -6.53 -7.50
CA LEU A 61 -2.27 -5.93 -6.75
C LEU A 61 -3.40 -6.94 -6.56
N ARG A 62 -3.82 -7.63 -7.61
CA ARG A 62 -4.86 -8.67 -7.53
C ARG A 62 -4.51 -9.76 -6.51
N THR A 63 -3.23 -10.18 -6.49
CA THR A 63 -2.74 -11.19 -5.53
C THR A 63 -2.77 -10.67 -4.09
N VAL A 64 -2.38 -9.41 -3.89
CA VAL A 64 -2.26 -8.80 -2.54
C VAL A 64 -3.62 -8.45 -1.94
N VAL A 65 -4.59 -8.03 -2.76
CA VAL A 65 -5.93 -7.65 -2.27
C VAL A 65 -6.90 -8.82 -2.23
N CYS A 66 -6.48 -10.02 -2.59
CA CYS A 66 -7.31 -11.22 -2.53
C CYS A 66 -7.53 -11.63 -1.07
N ASP A 67 -8.79 -11.68 -0.65
CA ASP A 67 -9.17 -12.01 0.72
C ASP A 67 -9.07 -13.53 1.01
N ASP A 68 -9.23 -14.38 -0.02
CA ASP A 68 -9.10 -15.81 0.12
C ASP A 68 -7.64 -16.26 -0.06
N ALA A 69 -7.13 -16.99 0.93
CA ALA A 69 -5.73 -17.43 0.93
C ALA A 69 -5.40 -18.46 -0.15
N ASP A 70 -6.35 -19.30 -0.52
CA ASP A 70 -6.17 -20.30 -1.58
C ASP A 70 -6.19 -19.63 -2.95
N ASP A 71 -7.10 -18.70 -3.18
CA ASP A 71 -7.14 -17.88 -4.41
C ASP A 71 -5.89 -17.03 -4.55
N ALA A 72 -5.43 -16.38 -3.46
CA ALA A 72 -4.18 -15.60 -3.45
C ALA A 72 -2.95 -16.45 -3.80
N ARG A 73 -2.89 -17.70 -3.29
CA ARG A 73 -1.85 -18.67 -3.63
C ARG A 73 -1.90 -19.01 -5.12
N ASP A 74 -3.09 -19.27 -5.66
CA ASP A 74 -3.26 -19.67 -7.06
C ASP A 74 -2.89 -18.52 -8.01
N LEU A 75 -3.30 -17.27 -7.68
CA LEU A 75 -2.87 -16.07 -8.40
C LEU A 75 -1.35 -15.89 -8.36
N LEU A 76 -0.71 -16.14 -7.22
CA LEU A 76 0.74 -16.06 -7.09
C LEU A 76 1.46 -17.11 -7.94
N ASN A 77 0.93 -18.33 -8.00
CA ASN A 77 1.44 -19.39 -8.85
C ASN A 77 1.25 -19.08 -10.34
N GLU A 78 0.10 -18.55 -10.74
CA GLU A 78 -0.15 -18.08 -12.11
C GLU A 78 0.84 -16.99 -12.52
N LEU A 79 1.09 -16.02 -11.62
CA LEU A 79 2.08 -14.95 -11.82
C LEU A 79 3.47 -15.55 -12.02
N ALA A 80 3.90 -16.47 -11.16
CA ALA A 80 5.18 -17.14 -11.29
C ALA A 80 5.32 -17.85 -12.64
N MET A 81 4.30 -18.58 -13.06
CA MET A 81 4.29 -19.29 -14.36
C MET A 81 4.32 -18.32 -15.55
N SER A 82 3.57 -17.22 -15.50
CA SER A 82 3.49 -16.25 -16.61
C SER A 82 4.83 -15.56 -16.94
N TYR A 83 5.68 -15.40 -15.94
CA TYR A 83 7.03 -14.85 -16.10
C TYR A 83 8.14 -15.92 -16.15
N GLY A 84 7.79 -17.21 -16.10
CA GLY A 84 8.76 -18.31 -16.04
C GLY A 84 9.67 -18.22 -14.82
N VAL A 85 9.09 -17.87 -13.67
CA VAL A 85 9.86 -17.73 -12.42
C VAL A 85 10.17 -19.09 -11.84
N THR A 86 11.45 -19.42 -11.73
CA THR A 86 11.93 -20.71 -11.21
C THR A 86 12.93 -20.49 -10.06
N PRO A 87 12.92 -21.36 -9.03
CA PRO A 87 13.93 -21.35 -7.99
C PRO A 87 15.25 -21.92 -8.53
N GLN A 88 16.35 -21.26 -8.22
CA GLN A 88 17.72 -21.71 -8.54
C GLN A 88 18.60 -21.56 -7.32
N LEU A 89 19.69 -22.32 -7.25
CA LEU A 89 20.73 -22.12 -6.25
C LEU A 89 21.76 -21.13 -6.80
N ASN A 90 22.03 -20.07 -6.02
CA ASN A 90 23.10 -19.14 -6.33
C ASN A 90 24.49 -19.71 -5.94
N GLU A 91 25.55 -18.96 -6.18
CA GLU A 91 26.94 -19.36 -5.87
C GLU A 91 27.17 -19.67 -4.37
N ASN A 92 26.32 -19.13 -3.50
CA ASN A 92 26.37 -19.35 -2.06
C ASN A 92 25.49 -20.52 -1.60
N SER A 93 24.94 -21.32 -2.53
CA SER A 93 23.97 -22.40 -2.25
C SER A 93 22.67 -21.92 -1.59
N GLU A 94 22.29 -20.65 -1.81
CA GLU A 94 21.02 -20.10 -1.36
C GLU A 94 19.98 -20.15 -2.50
N VAL A 95 18.72 -20.37 -2.14
CA VAL A 95 17.61 -20.32 -3.12
C VAL A 95 17.37 -18.87 -3.56
N GLU A 96 17.48 -18.65 -4.86
CA GLU A 96 17.16 -17.39 -5.53
C GLU A 96 16.15 -17.67 -6.65
N PHE A 97 15.19 -16.79 -6.84
CA PHE A 97 14.21 -16.92 -7.91
C PHE A 97 14.66 -16.13 -9.13
N GLN A 98 14.61 -16.76 -10.29
CA GLN A 98 14.98 -16.13 -11.56
C GLN A 98 13.85 -16.31 -12.56
N ALA A 99 13.65 -15.31 -13.43
CA ALA A 99 12.69 -15.38 -14.52
C ALA A 99 13.39 -15.83 -15.80
N GLU A 100 12.75 -16.76 -16.54
CA GLU A 100 13.24 -17.18 -17.87
C GLU A 100 13.07 -16.07 -18.90
N VAL A 101 12.01 -15.26 -18.77
CA VAL A 101 11.75 -14.11 -19.61
C VAL A 101 12.76 -13.00 -19.29
N ARG A 102 13.39 -12.42 -20.31
CA ARG A 102 14.33 -11.31 -20.10
C ARG A 102 13.58 -9.98 -20.00
N GLY A 103 14.09 -9.09 -19.17
CA GLY A 103 13.61 -7.73 -19.03
C GLY A 103 13.33 -7.34 -17.59
N THR A 104 13.21 -6.03 -17.37
CA THR A 104 13.05 -5.46 -16.02
C THR A 104 11.79 -5.95 -15.32
N ALA A 105 10.65 -6.01 -16.03
CA ALA A 105 9.41 -6.50 -15.44
C ALA A 105 9.53 -7.95 -14.97
N ALA A 106 10.22 -8.81 -15.73
CA ALA A 106 10.43 -10.21 -15.37
C ALA A 106 11.39 -10.36 -14.16
N ALA A 107 12.46 -9.57 -14.11
CA ALA A 107 13.36 -9.55 -12.96
C ALA A 107 12.63 -9.08 -11.69
N LEU A 108 11.77 -8.07 -11.81
CA LEU A 108 10.90 -7.60 -10.72
C LEU A 108 9.86 -8.65 -10.33
N ALA A 109 9.28 -9.36 -11.30
CA ALA A 109 8.34 -10.45 -11.03
C ALA A 109 9.02 -11.54 -10.19
N ALA A 110 10.22 -11.98 -10.56
CA ALA A 110 10.98 -12.97 -9.78
C ALA A 110 11.23 -12.51 -8.34
N LEU A 111 11.66 -11.25 -8.15
CA LEU A 111 11.87 -10.66 -6.84
C LEU A 111 10.59 -10.62 -5.99
N PHE A 112 9.49 -10.16 -6.56
CA PHE A 112 8.23 -10.00 -5.82
C PHE A 112 7.52 -11.32 -5.58
N VAL A 113 7.58 -12.27 -6.53
CA VAL A 113 7.09 -13.63 -6.33
C VAL A 113 7.83 -14.28 -5.16
N GLN A 114 9.18 -14.19 -5.12
CA GLN A 114 9.96 -14.70 -4.01
C GLN A 114 9.53 -14.08 -2.67
N ALA A 115 9.39 -12.73 -2.63
CA ALA A 115 9.00 -12.02 -1.43
C ALA A 115 7.58 -12.41 -0.95
N LEU A 116 6.61 -12.51 -1.87
CA LEU A 116 5.25 -12.90 -1.55
C LEU A 116 5.15 -14.37 -1.12
N MET A 117 5.87 -15.29 -1.75
CA MET A 117 5.94 -16.68 -1.32
C MET A 117 6.53 -16.80 0.11
N GLU A 118 7.56 -16.02 0.42
CA GLU A 118 8.13 -15.99 1.76
C GLU A 118 7.16 -15.39 2.80
N LEU A 119 6.40 -14.36 2.44
CA LEU A 119 5.35 -13.82 3.30
C LEU A 119 4.22 -14.84 3.50
N HIS A 120 3.81 -15.52 2.44
CA HIS A 120 2.74 -16.54 2.49
C HIS A 120 3.14 -17.71 3.40
N THR A 121 4.35 -18.28 3.24
CA THR A 121 4.85 -19.38 4.08
C THR A 121 4.98 -19.01 5.55
N ARG A 122 5.14 -17.72 5.86
CA ARG A 122 5.19 -17.19 7.24
C ARG A 122 3.80 -16.82 7.80
N GLY A 123 2.73 -16.93 7.02
CA GLY A 123 1.40 -16.44 7.38
C GLY A 123 1.36 -14.91 7.54
N TRP A 124 2.16 -14.18 6.75
CA TRP A 124 2.27 -12.71 6.86
C TRP A 124 1.57 -11.96 5.73
N THR A 125 1.02 -12.64 4.73
CA THR A 125 0.22 -12.02 3.64
C THR A 125 -1.00 -11.30 4.20
N GLU A 126 -1.68 -11.89 5.19
CA GLU A 126 -2.83 -11.28 5.90
C GLU A 126 -2.49 -9.96 6.64
N ARG A 127 -1.19 -9.60 6.69
CA ARG A 127 -0.73 -8.38 7.34
C ARG A 127 -0.46 -7.25 6.36
N ILE A 128 -0.63 -7.51 5.07
CA ILE A 128 -0.60 -6.45 4.07
C ILE A 128 -1.98 -5.82 4.05
N HIS A 129 -2.06 -4.55 4.38
CA HIS A 129 -3.30 -3.79 4.42
C HIS A 129 -3.19 -2.52 3.60
N GLN A 130 -4.31 -2.03 3.12
CA GLN A 130 -4.44 -0.68 2.60
C GLN A 130 -4.82 0.29 3.73
N CYS A 131 -4.25 1.47 3.75
CA CYS A 131 -4.52 2.49 4.76
C CYS A 131 -5.96 2.99 4.66
N GLU A 132 -6.72 2.92 5.77
CA GLU A 132 -8.11 3.39 5.83
C GLU A 132 -8.24 4.91 6.08
N ALA A 133 -7.15 5.65 6.11
CA ALA A 133 -7.24 7.09 6.28
C ALA A 133 -7.71 7.75 4.98
N VAL A 134 -8.69 8.63 5.07
CA VAL A 134 -9.17 9.45 3.95
C VAL A 134 -7.97 10.13 3.29
N TRP A 135 -7.89 10.07 1.95
CA TRP A 135 -6.79 10.59 1.12
C TRP A 135 -5.43 9.88 1.28
N CYS A 136 -5.41 8.67 1.89
CA CYS A 136 -4.19 7.85 1.98
C CYS A 136 -4.52 6.42 1.55
N TRP A 137 -4.07 6.04 0.38
CA TRP A 137 -4.34 4.72 -0.23
C TRP A 137 -3.14 3.79 -0.15
N ASN A 138 -2.13 4.15 0.66
CA ASN A 138 -0.88 3.42 0.73
C ASN A 138 -1.07 2.03 1.31
N PHE A 139 -0.42 1.07 0.68
CA PHE A 139 -0.26 -0.27 1.23
C PHE A 139 0.82 -0.30 2.31
N PHE A 140 0.65 -1.13 3.30
CA PHE A 140 1.65 -1.30 4.35
C PHE A 140 1.60 -2.71 4.95
N LEU A 141 2.73 -3.17 5.48
CA LEU A 141 2.81 -4.41 6.24
C LEU A 141 2.65 -4.09 7.73
N ALA A 142 1.56 -4.57 8.33
CA ALA A 142 1.28 -4.36 9.75
C ALA A 142 2.37 -4.99 10.64
N ALA A 143 2.70 -4.32 11.74
CA ALA A 143 3.66 -4.83 12.70
C ALA A 143 3.20 -6.18 13.31
N PRO A 144 4.12 -7.11 13.67
CA PRO A 144 3.76 -8.44 14.18
C PRO A 144 2.81 -8.43 15.38
N LYS A 145 2.89 -7.39 16.20
CA LYS A 145 2.07 -7.21 17.40
C LYS A 145 0.76 -6.48 17.17
N SER A 146 0.49 -6.01 15.93
CA SER A 146 -0.63 -5.12 15.61
C SER A 146 -1.44 -5.66 14.42
N ARG A 147 -2.03 -6.87 14.56
CA ARG A 147 -2.85 -7.48 13.50
C ARG A 147 -4.01 -6.59 13.01
N ASN A 148 -4.50 -5.70 13.88
CA ASN A 148 -5.63 -4.81 13.58
C ASN A 148 -5.17 -3.38 13.22
N GLN A 149 -3.95 -3.21 12.73
CA GLN A 149 -3.47 -1.90 12.32
C GLN A 149 -4.21 -1.45 11.06
N ARG A 150 -4.98 -0.35 11.18
CA ARG A 150 -5.83 0.21 10.11
C ARG A 150 -5.15 1.32 9.33
N TYR A 151 -4.06 1.89 9.85
CA TYR A 151 -3.40 3.06 9.29
C TYR A 151 -1.90 2.81 9.10
N CYS A 152 -1.36 3.25 7.97
CA CYS A 152 0.05 3.05 7.63
C CYS A 152 1.02 3.82 8.55
N SER A 153 0.54 4.87 9.23
CA SER A 153 1.36 5.74 10.09
C SER A 153 0.57 6.34 11.25
N SER A 154 1.29 6.84 12.26
CA SER A 154 0.71 7.61 13.36
C SER A 154 0.04 8.91 12.86
N THR A 155 0.57 9.51 11.81
CA THR A 155 -0.01 10.71 11.17
C THR A 155 -1.40 10.40 10.62
N CYS A 156 -1.56 9.30 9.87
CA CYS A 156 -2.86 8.86 9.37
C CYS A 156 -3.84 8.54 10.50
N ALA A 157 -3.38 7.82 11.52
CA ALA A 157 -4.19 7.51 12.70
C ALA A 157 -4.67 8.78 13.45
N THR A 158 -3.80 9.79 13.58
CA THR A 158 -4.15 11.07 14.22
C THR A 158 -5.13 11.87 13.38
N ARG A 159 -4.93 11.92 12.05
CA ARG A 159 -5.85 12.58 11.11
C ARG A 159 -7.25 12.00 11.24
N MET A 160 -7.38 10.67 11.25
CA MET A 160 -8.69 10.03 11.35
C MET A 160 -9.35 10.20 12.72
N ARG A 161 -8.57 10.24 13.81
CA ARG A 161 -9.12 10.58 15.15
C ARG A 161 -9.69 12.01 15.18
N SER A 162 -8.96 12.97 14.61
CA SER A 162 -9.41 14.36 14.51
C SER A 162 -10.64 14.51 13.63
N GLN A 163 -10.72 13.75 12.53
CA GLN A 163 -11.90 13.71 11.66
C GLN A 163 -13.12 13.21 12.42
N ARG A 164 -13.05 12.02 13.04
CA ARG A 164 -14.16 11.43 13.80
C ARG A 164 -14.63 12.30 14.97
N ARG A 165 -13.72 13.10 15.56
CA ARG A 165 -14.10 14.05 16.60
C ARG A 165 -14.95 15.17 16.00
N ARG A 166 -14.54 15.75 14.86
CA ARG A 166 -15.31 16.79 14.16
C ARG A 166 -16.68 16.27 13.74
N ASP A 167 -16.72 15.06 13.15
CA ASP A 167 -17.98 14.46 12.68
C ASP A 167 -18.98 14.34 13.85
N ARG A 168 -18.53 13.88 15.04
CA ARG A 168 -19.38 13.83 16.23
C ARG A 168 -19.85 15.20 16.73
N GLU A 169 -18.97 16.20 16.68
CA GLU A 169 -19.32 17.58 17.05
C GLU A 169 -20.39 18.17 16.11
N PHE A 170 -20.48 17.66 14.86
CA PHE A 170 -21.52 18.05 13.90
C PHE A 170 -22.79 17.18 13.99
N GLU A 171 -22.67 15.92 14.44
CA GLU A 171 -23.80 14.99 14.59
C GLU A 171 -24.53 15.13 15.93
N GLU A 172 -23.92 15.77 16.93
CA GLU A 172 -24.67 16.15 18.14
C GLU A 172 -25.73 17.16 17.75
N PRO A 173 -27.04 16.79 17.78
CA PRO A 173 -28.07 17.77 17.50
C PRO A 173 -27.88 18.91 18.48
N TRP A 174 -27.93 20.14 17.97
CA TRP A 174 -28.09 21.33 18.79
C TRP A 174 -29.36 21.13 19.65
N THR A 175 -29.22 20.40 20.72
CA THR A 175 -30.20 20.40 21.81
C THR A 175 -30.00 21.73 22.50
N ASN A 176 -30.46 22.80 21.82
CA ASN A 176 -30.79 24.03 22.51
C ASN A 176 -31.91 23.68 23.51
N SER A 177 -31.52 23.24 24.68
CA SER A 177 -32.39 23.23 25.84
C SER A 177 -32.52 24.63 26.45
N GLU A 178 -32.11 25.66 25.71
CA GLU A 178 -32.44 27.03 26.03
C GLU A 178 -33.60 27.43 25.12
N SER A 179 -34.79 27.54 25.75
CA SER A 179 -36.01 28.01 25.10
C SER A 179 -35.71 29.23 24.25
N GLU A 180 -36.29 29.28 23.05
CA GLU A 180 -36.21 30.39 22.08
C GLU A 180 -36.61 31.77 22.65
N GLU A 181 -36.89 31.86 23.94
CA GLU A 181 -37.42 33.08 24.57
C GLU A 181 -36.35 34.04 25.09
N ASP A 182 -35.07 33.68 25.26
CA ASP A 182 -34.10 34.52 25.99
C ASP A 182 -32.97 35.14 25.15
N TRP A 183 -32.79 34.83 23.87
CA TRP A 183 -31.67 35.41 23.10
C TRP A 183 -31.78 36.92 22.86
N TRP A 184 -33.01 37.48 22.85
CA TRP A 184 -33.24 38.92 22.70
C TRP A 184 -33.23 39.72 24.01
N ALA A 185 -33.24 39.02 25.17
CA ALA A 185 -33.19 39.60 26.51
C ALA A 185 -31.75 39.84 27.02
N ALA A 186 -30.70 39.36 26.29
CA ALA A 186 -29.34 39.63 26.67
C ALA A 186 -29.01 41.14 26.60
N PRO A 187 -28.49 41.77 27.66
CA PRO A 187 -28.12 43.17 27.64
C PRO A 187 -27.04 43.46 26.61
N ARG A 188 -27.35 44.35 25.66
CA ARG A 188 -26.41 44.77 24.62
C ARG A 188 -25.15 45.35 25.29
N PRO A 189 -23.93 44.94 24.89
CA PRO A 189 -22.70 45.56 25.42
C PRO A 189 -22.74 47.04 25.10
N ARG A 190 -22.54 47.89 26.16
CA ARG A 190 -22.40 49.34 26.00
C ARG A 190 -21.10 49.61 25.24
N LEU A 191 -21.23 50.20 24.08
CA LEU A 191 -20.09 50.83 23.41
C LEU A 191 -19.63 51.97 24.31
N VAL A 192 -18.44 51.81 24.87
CA VAL A 192 -17.73 52.91 25.61
C VAL A 192 -17.17 53.85 24.55
N PRO A 193 -17.33 55.16 24.66
CA PRO A 193 -16.86 56.14 23.69
C PRO A 193 -15.35 56.19 23.54
#